data_046e0a6c96245eaa471da8ba25441911
#
_entry.id   046e0a6c96245eaa471da8ba25441911
#
_cell.length_a   1.000
_cell.length_b   1.000
_cell.length_c   1.000
_cell.angle_alpha   90.00
_cell.angle_beta   90.00
_cell.angle_gamma   90.00
#
_symmetry.space_group_name_H-M   'P 1'
#
loop_
_entity.id
_entity.type
_entity.pdbx_description
1 polymer ?
#
loop_
_entity_poly.entity_id
_entity_poly.type
_entity_poly.pdbx_seq_one_letter_code
_entity_poly.pdbx_strand_id
1 'polypeptide(L)'
;GEDQLQHLELARTLARKFNKKFGKTFIEPKPILTQMPRVMSLDDPFKKMSKSRPEGCLFLDDSSEMIRAKVKKAVTDSGREIKYDLEKKPAVGNLIGIFSTLSGSSIKAIEKKFKNKGYGEFKNQLADLIIDFLERFRTKKKFPAAAIASGNKKAAQIAAKKITEIKVKIGLNF
;
A
#
# COMPACT_ATOMS: atom_id res chain seq x y z
N GLY A 1 -1.00 1.93 5.01
CA GLY A 1 -0.54 3.15 4.36
C GLY A 1 -0.59 4.33 5.31
N GLU A 2 0.05 5.41 4.95
CA GLU A 2 0.13 6.64 5.75
C GLU A 2 -1.24 7.27 6.04
N ASP A 3 -2.19 7.07 5.14
CA ASP A 3 -3.59 7.48 5.28
C ASP A 3 -4.33 6.82 6.46
N GLN A 4 -3.79 5.75 7.02
CA GLN A 4 -4.36 5.05 8.18
C GLN A 4 -3.73 5.46 9.51
N LEU A 5 -2.72 6.34 9.52
CA LEU A 5 -2.02 6.73 10.74
C LEU A 5 -2.95 7.41 11.74
N GLN A 6 -3.89 8.23 11.26
CA GLN A 6 -4.86 8.93 12.10
C GLN A 6 -5.80 7.96 12.85
N HIS A 7 -6.29 6.94 12.16
CA HIS A 7 -7.11 5.89 12.76
C HIS A 7 -6.32 5.05 13.77
N LEU A 8 -5.06 4.79 13.45
CA LEU A 8 -4.16 4.05 14.34
C LEU A 8 -3.86 4.83 15.64
N GLU A 9 -3.68 6.15 15.53
CA GLU A 9 -3.45 7.02 16.70
C GLU A 9 -4.69 7.12 17.59
N LEU A 10 -5.88 7.16 16.99
CA LEU A 10 -7.14 7.06 17.74
C LEU A 10 -7.22 5.73 18.52
N ALA A 11 -6.95 4.60 17.85
CA ALA A 11 -6.94 3.28 18.48
C ALA A 11 -5.92 3.21 19.64
N ARG A 12 -4.74 3.79 19.45
CA ARG A 12 -3.70 3.89 20.48
C ARG A 12 -4.15 4.71 21.67
N THR A 13 -4.78 5.85 21.43
CA THR A 13 -5.32 6.71 22.48
C THR A 13 -6.38 6.00 23.29
N LEU A 14 -7.30 5.26 22.66
CA LEU A 14 -8.31 4.47 23.33
C LEU A 14 -7.68 3.35 24.18
N ALA A 15 -6.69 2.63 23.61
CA ALA A 15 -5.96 1.59 24.34
C ALA A 15 -5.28 2.14 25.60
N ARG A 16 -4.62 3.31 25.52
CA ARG A 16 -3.97 3.97 26.66
C ARG A 16 -4.99 4.38 27.74
N LYS A 17 -6.10 5.01 27.33
CA LYS A 17 -7.16 5.43 28.27
C LYS A 17 -7.76 4.25 28.99
N PHE A 18 -8.05 3.16 28.27
CA PHE A 18 -8.56 1.93 28.86
C PHE A 18 -7.55 1.33 29.84
N ASN A 19 -6.30 1.16 29.42
CA ASN A 19 -5.23 0.60 30.24
C ASN A 19 -4.98 1.41 31.52
N LYS A 20 -5.09 2.73 31.44
CA LYS A 20 -4.96 3.61 32.61
C LYS A 20 -6.08 3.40 33.63
N LYS A 21 -7.31 3.17 33.16
CA LYS A 21 -8.48 3.05 34.01
C LYS A 21 -8.67 1.62 34.55
N PHE A 22 -8.42 0.60 33.74
CA PHE A 22 -8.77 -0.78 34.03
C PHE A 22 -7.57 -1.73 34.09
N GLY A 23 -6.34 -1.19 34.11
CA GLY A 23 -5.12 -1.98 34.08
C GLY A 23 -4.76 -2.49 32.69
N LYS A 24 -3.50 -2.95 32.54
CA LYS A 24 -2.92 -3.38 31.25
C LYS A 24 -3.79 -4.47 30.58
N THR A 25 -4.40 -4.13 29.47
CA THR A 25 -5.34 -4.98 28.71
C THR A 25 -5.02 -4.98 27.23
N PHE A 26 -4.79 -3.82 26.64
CA PHE A 26 -4.49 -3.66 25.23
C PHE A 26 -3.01 -3.41 25.00
N ILE A 27 -2.49 -3.98 23.91
CA ILE A 27 -1.18 -3.61 23.36
C ILE A 27 -1.40 -2.38 22.47
N GLU A 28 -0.59 -1.35 22.66
CA GLU A 28 -0.65 -0.16 21.82
C GLU A 28 -0.23 -0.52 20.38
N PRO A 29 -1.08 -0.27 19.37
CA PRO A 29 -0.75 -0.58 18.01
C PRO A 29 0.37 0.32 17.49
N LYS A 30 1.27 -0.25 16.68
CA LYS A 30 2.36 0.48 16.02
C LYS A 30 2.14 0.45 14.50
N PRO A 31 2.44 1.54 13.77
CA PRO A 31 2.34 1.54 12.32
C PRO A 31 3.42 0.65 11.70
N ILE A 32 3.04 -0.08 10.66
CA ILE A 32 3.97 -0.74 9.74
C ILE A 32 3.88 0.01 8.42
N LEU A 33 4.90 0.80 8.11
CA LEU A 33 4.98 1.57 6.89
C LEU A 33 5.99 0.94 5.93
N THR A 34 5.67 0.99 4.65
CA THR A 34 6.60 0.64 3.56
C THR A 34 7.44 1.84 3.19
N GLN A 35 8.48 1.64 2.37
CA GLN A 35 9.32 2.73 1.84
C GLN A 35 8.52 3.73 1.00
N MET A 36 7.40 3.31 0.41
CA MET A 36 6.45 4.15 -0.30
C MET A 36 5.08 4.04 0.36
N PRO A 37 4.84 4.78 1.46
CA PRO A 37 3.62 4.65 2.26
C PRO A 37 2.38 5.24 1.56
N ARG A 38 2.59 6.07 0.53
CA ARG A 38 1.54 6.70 -0.27
C ARG A 38 1.87 6.59 -1.75
N VAL A 39 0.94 6.03 -2.53
CA VAL A 39 1.00 5.98 -4.00
C VAL A 39 0.07 7.05 -4.55
N MET A 40 0.59 7.91 -5.43
CA MET A 40 -0.18 8.97 -6.06
C MET A 40 -0.81 8.48 -7.36
N SER A 41 -1.87 9.17 -7.79
CA SER A 41 -2.57 8.86 -9.04
C SER A 41 -1.64 8.98 -10.24
N LEU A 42 -1.85 8.14 -11.26
CA LEU A 42 -1.03 8.19 -12.49
C LEU A 42 -1.37 9.40 -13.35
N ASP A 43 -2.60 9.93 -13.23
CA ASP A 43 -3.09 11.08 -13.99
C ASP A 43 -2.92 12.42 -13.25
N ASP A 44 -2.64 12.38 -11.94
CA ASP A 44 -2.49 13.57 -11.11
C ASP A 44 -1.55 13.28 -9.93
N PRO A 45 -0.29 13.74 -9.97
CA PRO A 45 0.70 13.43 -8.95
C PRO A 45 0.45 14.09 -7.59
N PHE A 46 -0.53 14.98 -7.50
CA PHE A 46 -0.91 15.64 -6.25
C PHE A 46 -2.11 14.97 -5.56
N LYS A 47 -2.76 14.03 -6.23
CA LYS A 47 -3.88 13.27 -5.68
C LYS A 47 -3.48 11.84 -5.38
N LYS A 48 -3.94 11.33 -4.24
CA LYS A 48 -3.74 9.93 -3.88
C LYS A 48 -4.45 9.01 -4.90
N MET A 49 -3.81 7.91 -5.27
CA MET A 49 -4.43 6.86 -6.08
C MET A 49 -5.69 6.34 -5.37
N SER A 50 -6.82 6.31 -6.08
CA SER A 50 -8.13 5.97 -5.51
C SER A 50 -9.02 5.29 -6.54
N LYS A 51 -9.84 4.34 -6.07
CA LYS A 51 -10.85 3.64 -6.90
C LYS A 51 -11.87 4.59 -7.53
N SER A 52 -12.18 5.70 -6.87
CA SER A 52 -13.10 6.72 -7.38
C SER A 52 -12.56 7.49 -8.59
N ARG A 53 -11.29 7.32 -8.94
CA ARG A 53 -10.62 7.87 -10.11
C ARG A 53 -9.93 6.74 -10.88
N PRO A 54 -10.69 5.94 -11.63
CA PRO A 54 -10.18 4.72 -12.26
C PRO A 54 -9.09 4.97 -13.32
N GLU A 55 -9.12 6.13 -13.99
CA GLU A 55 -8.15 6.49 -15.02
C GLU A 55 -6.70 6.55 -14.48
N GLY A 56 -6.53 7.08 -13.27
CA GLY A 56 -5.24 7.20 -12.61
C GLY A 56 -4.94 6.06 -11.61
N CYS A 57 -5.81 5.05 -11.54
CA CYS A 57 -5.69 3.95 -10.57
C CYS A 57 -5.29 2.65 -11.26
N LEU A 58 -4.27 1.96 -10.71
CA LEU A 58 -3.93 0.58 -11.06
C LEU A 58 -4.75 -0.37 -10.19
N PHE A 59 -5.52 -1.23 -10.82
CA PHE A 59 -6.28 -2.28 -10.14
C PHE A 59 -5.55 -3.62 -10.20
N LEU A 60 -5.76 -4.46 -9.21
CA LEU A 60 -5.14 -5.79 -9.17
C LEU A 60 -5.68 -6.74 -10.25
N ASP A 61 -6.84 -6.43 -10.80
CA ASP A 61 -7.52 -7.17 -11.88
C ASP A 61 -7.39 -6.50 -13.26
N ASP A 62 -6.68 -5.36 -13.38
CA ASP A 62 -6.38 -4.75 -14.67
C ASP A 62 -5.66 -5.75 -15.58
N SER A 63 -6.10 -5.88 -16.85
CA SER A 63 -5.38 -6.68 -17.84
C SER A 63 -3.99 -6.09 -18.16
N SER A 64 -3.12 -6.90 -18.75
CA SER A 64 -1.78 -6.43 -19.15
C SER A 64 -1.85 -5.24 -20.11
N GLU A 65 -2.84 -5.24 -21.02
CA GLU A 65 -3.09 -4.15 -21.97
C GLU A 65 -3.55 -2.88 -21.22
N MET A 66 -4.44 -3.01 -20.24
CA MET A 66 -4.91 -1.90 -19.43
C MET A 66 -3.76 -1.28 -18.61
N ILE A 67 -2.92 -2.10 -18.02
CA ILE A 67 -1.74 -1.64 -17.28
C ILE A 67 -0.80 -0.85 -18.20
N ARG A 68 -0.47 -1.40 -19.38
CA ARG A 68 0.37 -0.70 -20.37
C ARG A 68 -0.24 0.64 -20.78
N ALA A 69 -1.54 0.67 -21.08
CA ALA A 69 -2.24 1.88 -21.46
C ALA A 69 -2.22 2.95 -20.36
N LYS A 70 -2.52 2.57 -19.11
CA LYS A 70 -2.50 3.47 -17.95
C LYS A 70 -1.11 4.02 -17.67
N VAL A 71 -0.08 3.16 -17.65
CA VAL A 71 1.31 3.58 -17.39
C VAL A 71 1.84 4.46 -18.53
N LYS A 72 1.50 4.15 -19.79
CA LYS A 72 1.86 4.99 -20.95
C LYS A 72 1.28 6.38 -20.83
N LYS A 73 0.01 6.52 -20.43
CA LYS A 73 -0.71 7.78 -20.23
C LYS A 73 -0.32 8.51 -18.93
N ALA A 74 0.36 7.85 -17.99
CA ALA A 74 0.75 8.47 -16.73
C ALA A 74 1.45 9.82 -16.97
N VAL A 75 1.09 10.82 -16.15
CA VAL A 75 1.67 12.17 -16.28
C VAL A 75 3.17 12.13 -15.97
N THR A 76 3.92 12.93 -16.70
CA THR A 76 5.34 13.23 -16.44
C THR A 76 5.57 14.72 -16.71
N ASP A 77 6.66 15.27 -16.22
CA ASP A 77 7.04 16.65 -16.56
C ASP A 77 7.50 16.77 -18.03
N SER A 78 7.76 17.99 -18.48
CA SER A 78 8.24 18.29 -19.85
C SER A 78 9.70 17.93 -20.10
N GLY A 79 10.41 17.43 -19.07
CA GLY A 79 11.80 17.01 -19.18
C GLY A 79 11.97 15.62 -19.79
N ARG A 80 13.20 15.07 -19.69
CA ARG A 80 13.54 13.71 -20.15
C ARG A 80 14.27 12.90 -19.07
N GLU A 81 14.72 13.57 -18.02
CA GLU A 81 15.54 12.97 -16.98
C GLU A 81 14.71 12.18 -15.97
N ILE A 82 15.06 10.92 -15.81
CA ILE A 82 14.47 10.05 -14.77
C ILE A 82 15.24 10.30 -13.48
N LYS A 83 14.70 11.21 -12.65
CA LYS A 83 15.25 11.62 -11.36
C LYS A 83 14.19 11.69 -10.31
N TYR A 84 14.50 11.19 -9.13
CA TYR A 84 13.60 11.20 -7.99
C TYR A 84 13.68 12.54 -7.26
N ASP A 85 12.67 13.34 -7.45
CA ASP A 85 12.50 14.62 -6.77
C ASP A 85 10.98 14.85 -6.59
N LEU A 86 10.49 14.71 -5.38
CA LEU A 86 9.05 14.83 -5.10
C LEU A 86 8.55 16.28 -5.14
N GLU A 87 9.44 17.26 -5.04
CA GLU A 87 9.07 18.67 -5.12
C GLU A 87 9.04 19.17 -6.57
N LYS A 88 10.09 18.88 -7.34
CA LYS A 88 10.24 19.37 -8.72
C LYS A 88 9.67 18.43 -9.76
N LYS A 89 9.66 17.13 -9.48
CA LYS A 89 9.24 16.06 -10.39
C LYS A 89 8.29 15.05 -9.70
N PRO A 90 7.19 15.50 -9.08
CA PRO A 90 6.33 14.63 -8.26
C PRO A 90 5.78 13.44 -9.05
N ALA A 91 5.41 13.64 -10.32
CA ALA A 91 4.90 12.57 -11.16
C ALA A 91 5.94 11.48 -11.44
N VAL A 92 7.15 11.88 -11.86
CA VAL A 92 8.26 10.94 -12.13
C VAL A 92 8.73 10.30 -10.83
N GLY A 93 8.79 11.05 -9.73
CA GLY A 93 9.12 10.54 -8.40
C GLY A 93 8.15 9.46 -7.93
N ASN A 94 6.83 9.63 -8.18
CA ASN A 94 5.82 8.61 -7.90
C ASN A 94 6.08 7.32 -8.70
N LEU A 95 6.35 7.43 -10.00
CA LEU A 95 6.64 6.27 -10.85
C LEU A 95 7.92 5.54 -10.43
N ILE A 96 8.98 6.28 -10.07
CA ILE A 96 10.24 5.71 -9.55
C ILE A 96 9.99 5.00 -8.21
N GLY A 97 9.16 5.57 -7.33
CA GLY A 97 8.77 4.95 -6.07
C GLY A 97 8.06 3.62 -6.28
N ILE A 98 7.11 3.55 -7.22
CA ILE A 98 6.43 2.31 -7.61
C ILE A 98 7.46 1.29 -8.13
N PHE A 99 8.34 1.70 -9.05
CA PHE A 99 9.40 0.85 -9.59
C PHE A 99 10.29 0.29 -8.48
N SER A 100 10.77 1.14 -7.58
CA SER A 100 11.63 0.78 -6.45
C SER A 100 10.95 -0.26 -5.54
N THR A 101 9.68 -0.03 -5.19
CA THR A 101 8.91 -0.91 -4.32
C THR A 101 8.71 -2.30 -4.93
N LEU A 102 8.42 -2.37 -6.22
CA LEU A 102 8.14 -3.64 -6.90
C LEU A 102 9.43 -4.42 -7.25
N SER A 103 10.49 -3.72 -7.64
CA SER A 103 11.77 -4.35 -8.00
C SER A 103 12.69 -4.64 -6.82
N GLY A 104 12.46 -4.00 -5.67
CA GLY A 104 13.40 -4.00 -4.54
C GLY A 104 14.69 -3.20 -4.79
N SER A 105 14.80 -2.52 -5.94
CA SER A 105 15.98 -1.73 -6.30
C SER A 105 15.98 -0.37 -5.59
N SER A 106 17.15 0.11 -5.18
CA SER A 106 17.26 1.46 -4.63
C SER A 106 16.98 2.53 -5.70
N ILE A 107 16.47 3.68 -5.27
CA ILE A 107 16.21 4.84 -6.13
C ILE A 107 17.44 5.21 -6.96
N LYS A 108 18.61 5.27 -6.33
CA LYS A 108 19.89 5.57 -7.01
C LYS A 108 20.24 4.54 -8.11
N ALA A 109 19.95 3.27 -7.89
CA ALA A 109 20.17 2.22 -8.88
C ALA A 109 19.23 2.39 -10.10
N ILE A 110 17.98 2.79 -9.85
CA ILE A 110 16.99 3.06 -10.89
C ILE A 110 17.41 4.28 -11.72
N GLU A 111 17.78 5.38 -11.08
CA GLU A 111 18.29 6.58 -11.75
C GLU A 111 19.51 6.26 -12.64
N LYS A 112 20.46 5.46 -12.12
CA LYS A 112 21.64 5.01 -12.89
C LYS A 112 21.24 4.14 -14.08
N LYS A 113 20.31 3.20 -13.89
CA LYS A 113 19.82 2.30 -14.95
C LYS A 113 19.17 3.06 -16.09
N PHE A 114 18.46 4.13 -15.78
CA PHE A 114 17.71 4.93 -16.76
C PHE A 114 18.40 6.24 -17.13
N LYS A 115 19.65 6.42 -16.74
CA LYS A 115 20.44 7.58 -17.16
C LYS A 115 20.49 7.65 -18.71
N ASN A 116 20.18 8.80 -19.27
CA ASN A 116 20.08 9.06 -20.71
C ASN A 116 18.97 8.28 -21.44
N LYS A 117 18.03 7.67 -20.73
CA LYS A 117 16.85 7.03 -21.31
C LYS A 117 15.63 7.94 -21.14
N GLY A 118 14.74 7.94 -22.13
CA GLY A 118 13.54 8.76 -22.08
C GLY A 118 12.42 8.13 -21.23
N TYR A 119 11.41 8.95 -20.92
CA TYR A 119 10.23 8.47 -20.15
C TYR A 119 9.49 7.31 -20.81
N GLY A 120 9.51 7.21 -22.15
CA GLY A 120 8.87 6.10 -22.86
C GLY A 120 9.47 4.74 -22.50
N GLU A 121 10.81 4.62 -22.52
CA GLU A 121 11.48 3.38 -22.14
C GLU A 121 11.28 3.05 -20.67
N PHE A 122 11.37 4.05 -19.80
CA PHE A 122 11.13 3.88 -18.38
C PHE A 122 9.71 3.37 -18.09
N LYS A 123 8.68 3.99 -18.69
CA LYS A 123 7.28 3.60 -18.54
C LYS A 123 7.02 2.17 -19.06
N ASN A 124 7.64 1.80 -20.18
CA ASN A 124 7.50 0.44 -20.70
C ASN A 124 8.05 -0.60 -19.71
N GLN A 125 9.27 -0.39 -19.18
CA GLN A 125 9.85 -1.30 -18.19
C GLN A 125 9.08 -1.29 -16.87
N LEU A 126 8.51 -0.14 -16.46
CA LEU A 126 7.62 -0.08 -15.30
C LEU A 126 6.34 -0.89 -15.51
N ALA A 127 5.74 -0.78 -16.70
CA ALA A 127 4.54 -1.56 -17.03
C ALA A 127 4.84 -3.07 -17.01
N ASP A 128 5.96 -3.51 -17.60
CA ASP A 128 6.40 -4.90 -17.56
C ASP A 128 6.56 -5.39 -16.13
N LEU A 129 7.23 -4.61 -15.28
CA LEU A 129 7.44 -4.95 -13.88
C LEU A 129 6.12 -5.09 -13.11
N ILE A 130 5.15 -4.20 -13.35
CA ILE A 130 3.81 -4.26 -12.73
C ILE A 130 3.08 -5.53 -13.20
N ILE A 131 3.10 -5.82 -14.49
CA ILE A 131 2.47 -7.00 -15.08
C ILE A 131 3.04 -8.28 -14.46
N ASP A 132 4.36 -8.43 -14.46
CA ASP A 132 5.06 -9.58 -13.86
C ASP A 132 4.70 -9.77 -12.39
N PHE A 133 4.64 -8.68 -11.63
CA PHE A 133 4.25 -8.72 -10.21
C PHE A 133 2.82 -9.23 -10.06
N LEU A 134 1.88 -8.67 -10.84
CA LEU A 134 0.47 -9.05 -10.75
C LEU A 134 0.19 -10.47 -11.23
N GLU A 135 0.91 -10.95 -12.25
CA GLU A 135 0.79 -12.34 -12.72
C GLU A 135 1.24 -13.33 -11.65
N ARG A 136 2.36 -13.10 -10.98
CA ARG A 136 2.81 -13.91 -9.84
C ARG A 136 1.79 -13.91 -8.69
N PHE A 137 1.15 -12.78 -8.45
CA PHE A 137 0.11 -12.66 -7.43
C PHE A 137 -1.15 -13.43 -7.83
N ARG A 138 -1.55 -13.37 -9.10
CA ARG A 138 -2.75 -14.03 -9.64
C ARG A 138 -2.61 -15.54 -9.75
N THR A 139 -1.44 -16.05 -10.08
CA THR A 139 -1.18 -17.50 -10.22
C THR A 139 -1.24 -18.25 -8.88
N LYS A 140 -1.02 -17.59 -7.76
CA LYS A 140 -1.11 -18.16 -6.40
C LYS A 140 -2.55 -18.30 -5.87
N LYS A 141 -3.52 -18.45 -6.67
CA LYS A 141 -4.90 -17.99 -6.59
C LYS A 141 -5.95 -18.80 -5.90
N LYS A 142 -5.74 -19.92 -5.37
CA LYS A 142 -6.83 -20.63 -4.67
C LYS A 142 -6.53 -20.66 -3.19
N PHE A 143 -7.05 -19.65 -2.46
CA PHE A 143 -7.22 -19.81 -1.02
C PHE A 143 -8.25 -20.91 -0.82
N PRO A 144 -7.89 -22.08 -0.26
CA PRO A 144 -8.87 -23.10 0.05
C PRO A 144 -9.90 -22.50 1.01
N ALA A 145 -11.20 -22.73 0.76
CA ALA A 145 -12.25 -22.30 1.67
C ALA A 145 -11.98 -22.72 3.12
N ALA A 146 -11.36 -23.90 3.29
CA ALA A 146 -10.89 -24.38 4.58
C ALA A 146 -9.86 -23.46 5.28
N ALA A 147 -8.97 -22.79 4.53
CA ALA A 147 -8.01 -21.84 5.11
C ALA A 147 -8.71 -20.59 5.65
N ILE A 148 -9.72 -20.10 4.92
CA ILE A 148 -10.55 -18.95 5.34
C ILE A 148 -11.34 -19.34 6.59
N ALA A 149 -12.00 -20.49 6.60
CA ALA A 149 -12.78 -20.97 7.74
C ALA A 149 -11.90 -21.16 8.99
N SER A 150 -10.72 -21.75 8.83
CA SER A 150 -9.74 -21.92 9.92
C SER A 150 -9.25 -20.56 10.44
N GLY A 151 -8.94 -19.63 9.53
CA GLY A 151 -8.54 -18.27 9.89
C GLY A 151 -9.62 -17.52 10.67
N ASN A 152 -10.87 -17.59 10.21
CA ASN A 152 -12.02 -16.99 10.89
C ASN A 152 -12.24 -17.58 12.29
N LYS A 153 -12.16 -18.90 12.44
CA LYS A 153 -12.26 -19.57 13.75
C LYS A 153 -11.18 -19.09 14.71
N LYS A 154 -9.92 -19.02 14.25
CA LYS A 154 -8.79 -18.52 15.06
C LYS A 154 -8.97 -17.06 15.46
N ALA A 155 -9.38 -16.20 14.54
CA ALA A 155 -9.65 -14.79 14.83
C ALA A 155 -10.78 -14.62 15.83
N ALA A 156 -11.88 -15.34 15.66
CA ALA A 156 -13.03 -15.33 16.59
C ALA A 156 -12.62 -15.77 18.00
N GLN A 157 -11.81 -16.82 18.15
CA GLN A 157 -11.32 -17.27 19.46
C GLN A 157 -10.47 -16.19 20.15
N ILE A 158 -9.56 -15.53 19.44
CA ILE A 158 -8.71 -14.47 19.98
C ILE A 158 -9.58 -13.28 20.43
N ALA A 159 -10.54 -12.88 19.58
CA ALA A 159 -11.45 -11.79 19.88
C ALA A 159 -12.35 -12.09 21.09
N ALA A 160 -12.95 -13.28 21.15
CA ALA A 160 -13.80 -13.70 22.25
C ALA A 160 -13.07 -13.69 23.59
N LYS A 161 -11.84 -14.24 23.63
CA LYS A 161 -10.99 -14.20 24.83
C LYS A 161 -10.74 -12.77 25.30
N LYS A 162 -10.43 -11.85 24.36
CA LYS A 162 -10.17 -10.45 24.68
C LYS A 162 -11.43 -9.72 25.15
N ILE A 163 -12.57 -9.96 24.53
CA ILE A 163 -13.87 -9.36 24.94
C ILE A 163 -14.27 -9.83 26.35
N THR A 164 -14.06 -11.10 26.65
CA THR A 164 -14.34 -11.62 28.02
C THR A 164 -13.45 -10.90 29.04
N GLU A 165 -12.15 -10.78 28.80
CA GLU A 165 -11.23 -10.02 29.66
C GLU A 165 -11.70 -8.58 29.89
N ILE A 166 -12.14 -7.90 28.81
CA ILE A 166 -12.64 -6.53 28.86
C ILE A 166 -13.91 -6.45 29.72
N LYS A 167 -14.89 -7.33 29.47
CA LYS A 167 -16.16 -7.37 30.22
C LYS A 167 -15.93 -7.52 31.72
N VAL A 168 -15.08 -8.46 32.13
CA VAL A 168 -14.72 -8.65 33.54
C VAL A 168 -14.13 -7.36 34.13
N LYS A 169 -13.20 -6.70 33.45
CA LYS A 169 -12.52 -5.49 33.94
C LYS A 169 -13.45 -4.29 34.09
N ILE A 170 -14.49 -4.19 33.26
CA ILE A 170 -15.47 -3.09 33.31
C ILE A 170 -16.72 -3.44 34.16
N GLY A 171 -16.76 -4.63 34.76
CA GLY A 171 -17.86 -5.05 35.65
C GLY A 171 -19.09 -5.60 34.92
N LEU A 172 -18.96 -5.99 33.63
CA LEU A 172 -20.03 -6.62 32.84
C LEU A 172 -19.87 -8.16 32.87
N ASN A 173 -20.12 -8.74 34.01
CA ASN A 173 -20.02 -10.19 34.20
C ASN A 173 -21.42 -10.83 33.98
N PHE A 174 -21.82 -11.00 32.72
CA PHE A 174 -23.03 -11.73 32.34
C PHE A 174 -22.63 -13.02 31.61
#